data_812c1c66636c59d9654bf71947e0cd4d
#
_entry.id   812c1c66636c59d9654bf71947e0cd4d
#
_cell.length_a   1.000
_cell.length_b   1.000
_cell.length_c   1.000
_cell.angle_alpha   90.00
_cell.angle_beta   90.00
_cell.angle_gamma   90.00
#
_symmetry.space_group_name_H-M   'P 1'
#
loop_
_entity.id
_entity.type
_entity.pdbx_description
1 polymer ?
#
loop_
_entity_poly.entity_id
_entity_poly.type
_entity_poly.pdbx_seq_one_letter_code
_entity_poly.pdbx_strand_id
1 'polypeptide(L)'
;MPVIYGTIRLIERDEETVLAWAREPWACIIFNLCVRHDAAGIAAASETFRSLIDVAASFGGSYFPTYHRWARKAQVECCHPRMLEFLQAKRRFDRLERFQSDWYRHHRGMFAAELR
;
A
#
# COMPACT_ATOMS: atom_id res chain seq x y z
N MET A 1 -3.83 11.07 -17.29
CA MET A 1 -4.43 11.62 -16.05
C MET A 1 -3.53 12.77 -15.58
N PRO A 2 -4.04 13.97 -15.47
CA PRO A 2 -3.21 15.12 -15.11
C PRO A 2 -2.82 15.09 -13.62
N VAL A 3 -1.56 15.44 -13.33
CA VAL A 3 -1.08 15.72 -11.99
C VAL A 3 -1.50 17.15 -11.62
N ILE A 4 -2.18 17.31 -10.48
CA ILE A 4 -2.58 18.63 -9.99
C ILE A 4 -1.37 19.31 -9.34
N TYR A 5 -0.70 18.61 -8.45
CA TYR A 5 0.58 19.01 -7.85
C TYR A 5 1.27 17.76 -7.25
N GLY A 6 2.54 17.90 -6.93
CA GLY A 6 3.31 16.91 -6.21
C GLY A 6 4.03 17.51 -5.03
N THR A 7 4.38 16.66 -4.07
CA THR A 7 5.18 17.03 -2.90
C THR A 7 6.32 16.02 -2.76
N ILE A 8 7.51 16.52 -2.43
CA ILE A 8 8.66 15.67 -2.06
C ILE A 8 8.87 15.80 -0.56
N ARG A 9 8.96 14.67 0.13
CA ARG A 9 9.26 14.61 1.57
C ARG A 9 10.45 13.71 1.81
N LEU A 10 11.39 14.16 2.63
CA LEU A 10 12.44 13.30 3.14
C LEU A 10 11.89 12.47 4.29
N ILE A 11 12.11 11.17 4.23
CA ILE A 11 11.61 10.19 5.20
C ILE A 11 12.80 9.46 5.79
N GLU A 12 12.84 9.38 7.10
CA GLU A 12 13.83 8.58 7.82
C GLU A 12 13.45 7.10 7.80
N ARG A 13 14.44 6.24 7.98
CA ARG A 13 14.24 4.80 8.07
C ARG A 13 13.38 4.45 9.29
N ASP A 14 12.40 3.58 9.08
CA ASP A 14 11.58 2.97 10.12
C ASP A 14 12.10 1.57 10.43
N GLU A 15 12.62 1.38 11.65
CA GLU A 15 13.13 0.09 12.13
C GLU A 15 12.18 -0.59 13.13
N GLU A 16 11.10 0.07 13.52
CA GLU A 16 10.23 -0.36 14.63
C GLU A 16 8.95 -1.06 14.14
N THR A 17 8.31 -0.52 13.10
CA THR A 17 6.99 -1.01 12.71
C THR A 17 7.05 -2.24 11.80
N VAL A 18 6.05 -3.12 11.94
CA VAL A 18 5.92 -4.33 11.09
C VAL A 18 5.71 -3.97 9.62
N LEU A 19 4.93 -2.93 9.35
CA LEU A 19 4.68 -2.41 8.01
C LEU A 19 5.56 -1.19 7.71
N ALA A 20 6.83 -1.25 8.07
CA ALA A 20 7.81 -0.23 7.72
C ALA A 20 7.87 -0.07 6.20
N TRP A 21 7.32 1.04 5.67
CA TRP A 21 7.35 1.32 4.25
C TRP A 21 8.65 2.02 3.82
N ALA A 22 9.27 2.80 4.70
CA ALA A 22 10.59 3.39 4.50
C ALA A 22 11.67 2.51 5.16
N ARG A 23 12.25 1.59 4.40
CA ARG A 23 13.30 0.68 4.88
C ARG A 23 14.71 1.28 4.85
N GLU A 24 14.83 2.41 4.20
CA GLU A 24 16.03 3.24 4.09
C GLU A 24 15.62 4.71 4.18
N PRO A 25 16.54 5.66 4.39
CA PRO A 25 16.23 7.08 4.22
C PRO A 25 15.85 7.36 2.77
N TRP A 26 14.61 7.79 2.52
CA TRP A 26 14.07 7.97 1.18
C TRP A 26 13.54 9.38 0.93
N ALA A 27 13.52 9.78 -0.34
CA ALA A 27 12.68 10.86 -0.83
C ALA A 27 11.33 10.28 -1.26
N CYS A 28 10.27 10.59 -0.54
CA CYS A 28 8.91 10.20 -0.91
C CYS A 28 8.32 11.22 -1.87
N ILE A 29 7.82 10.77 -3.00
CA ILE A 29 7.10 11.61 -3.96
C ILE A 29 5.60 11.34 -3.80
N ILE A 30 4.84 12.38 -3.47
CA ILE A 30 3.39 12.32 -3.35
C ILE A 30 2.80 12.98 -4.59
N PHE A 31 1.96 12.25 -5.32
CA PHE A 31 1.24 12.76 -6.48
C PHE A 31 -0.22 13.01 -6.14
N ASN A 32 -0.70 14.21 -6.40
CA ASN A 32 -2.11 14.52 -6.39
C ASN A 32 -2.62 14.48 -7.82
N LEU A 33 -3.43 13.47 -8.11
CA LEU A 33 -3.93 13.18 -9.45
C LEU A 33 -5.38 13.63 -9.59
N CYS A 34 -5.70 14.23 -10.73
CA CYS A 34 -7.10 14.53 -11.09
C CYS A 34 -7.75 13.25 -11.60
N VAL A 35 -8.66 12.68 -10.81
CA VAL A 35 -9.34 11.42 -11.14
C VAL A 35 -10.81 11.68 -11.41
N ARG A 36 -11.33 11.20 -12.55
CA ARG A 36 -12.77 11.16 -12.77
C ARG A 36 -13.39 10.08 -11.89
N HIS A 37 -14.49 10.40 -11.21
CA HIS A 37 -15.21 9.50 -10.31
C HIS A 37 -16.24 8.61 -11.05
N ASP A 38 -15.85 8.09 -12.24
CA ASP A 38 -16.57 7.05 -12.97
C ASP A 38 -15.73 5.77 -13.05
N ALA A 39 -16.33 4.67 -13.48
CA ALA A 39 -15.67 3.38 -13.55
C ALA A 39 -14.37 3.41 -14.39
N ALA A 40 -14.39 4.12 -15.52
CA ALA A 40 -13.23 4.25 -16.40
C ALA A 40 -12.11 5.09 -15.76
N GLY A 41 -12.46 6.19 -15.09
CA GLY A 41 -11.51 7.05 -14.39
C GLY A 41 -10.86 6.35 -13.21
N ILE A 42 -11.63 5.59 -12.43
CA ILE A 42 -11.12 4.79 -11.32
C ILE A 42 -10.20 3.68 -11.82
N ALA A 43 -10.56 2.98 -12.91
CA ALA A 43 -9.71 1.95 -13.51
C ALA A 43 -8.38 2.55 -13.99
N ALA A 44 -8.42 3.68 -14.70
CA ALA A 44 -7.22 4.38 -15.17
C ALA A 44 -6.33 4.84 -13.98
N ALA A 45 -6.94 5.36 -12.90
CA ALA A 45 -6.21 5.75 -11.70
C ALA A 45 -5.53 4.55 -11.02
N SER A 46 -6.21 3.41 -10.92
CA SER A 46 -5.65 2.21 -10.33
C SER A 46 -4.45 1.68 -11.11
N GLU A 47 -4.51 1.68 -12.44
CA GLU A 47 -3.37 1.26 -13.28
C GLU A 47 -2.19 2.24 -13.20
N THR A 48 -2.47 3.55 -13.15
CA THR A 48 -1.41 4.55 -12.92
C THR A 48 -0.73 4.34 -11.58
N PHE A 49 -1.51 4.09 -10.52
CA PHE A 49 -0.98 3.82 -9.19
C PHE A 49 -0.10 2.55 -9.17
N ARG A 50 -0.53 1.48 -9.82
CA ARG A 50 0.25 0.24 -9.97
C ARG A 50 1.55 0.46 -10.72
N SER A 51 1.52 1.25 -11.79
CA SER A 51 2.72 1.60 -12.56
C SER A 51 3.71 2.42 -11.72
N LEU A 52 3.23 3.34 -10.89
CA LEU A 52 4.08 4.11 -9.96
C LEU A 52 4.72 3.20 -8.91
N ILE A 53 3.99 2.20 -8.39
CA ILE A 53 4.56 1.20 -7.47
C ILE A 53 5.66 0.39 -8.16
N ASP A 54 5.43 -0.07 -9.40
CA ASP A 54 6.43 -0.83 -10.15
C ASP A 54 7.70 -0.03 -10.38
N VAL A 55 7.57 1.27 -10.71
CA VAL A 55 8.72 2.18 -10.83
C VAL A 55 9.45 2.32 -9.50
N ALA A 56 8.72 2.59 -8.40
CA ALA A 56 9.34 2.70 -7.08
C ALA A 56 10.08 1.41 -6.69
N ALA A 57 9.46 0.25 -6.90
CA ALA A 57 10.05 -1.05 -6.60
C ALA A 57 11.31 -1.33 -7.43
N SER A 58 11.36 -0.89 -8.70
CA SER A 58 12.54 -1.05 -9.57
C SER A 58 13.78 -0.30 -9.06
N PHE A 59 13.57 0.74 -8.23
CA PHE A 59 14.64 1.48 -7.54
C PHE A 59 14.85 1.01 -6.08
N GLY A 60 14.31 -0.15 -5.69
CA GLY A 60 14.39 -0.66 -4.33
C GLY A 60 13.49 0.09 -3.34
N GLY A 61 12.58 0.92 -3.84
CA GLY A 61 11.62 1.69 -3.07
C GLY A 61 10.36 0.91 -2.70
N SER A 62 9.38 1.64 -2.19
CA SER A 62 8.09 1.11 -1.74
C SER A 62 7.00 2.16 -1.92
N TYR A 63 5.82 1.90 -1.41
CA TYR A 63 4.71 2.84 -1.41
C TYR A 63 4.05 2.91 -0.03
N PHE A 64 3.40 4.03 0.26
CA PHE A 64 2.63 4.19 1.49
C PHE A 64 1.27 3.49 1.36
N PRO A 65 0.95 2.48 2.20
CA PRO A 65 -0.13 1.53 1.92
C PRO A 65 -1.53 2.02 2.28
N THR A 66 -1.70 3.22 2.88
CA THR A 66 -2.97 3.59 3.50
C THR A 66 -3.95 4.34 2.60
N TYR A 67 -3.47 5.02 1.55
CA TYR A 67 -4.34 5.85 0.72
C TYR A 67 -5.22 5.07 -0.24
N HIS A 68 -4.65 4.02 -0.87
CA HIS A 68 -5.36 3.24 -1.89
C HIS A 68 -5.14 1.74 -1.71
N ARG A 69 -6.11 0.95 -2.14
CA ARG A 69 -6.11 -0.50 -2.09
C ARG A 69 -5.88 -1.13 -3.47
N TRP A 70 -5.26 -0.41 -4.38
CA TRP A 70 -5.12 -0.82 -5.79
C TRP A 70 -3.89 -1.67 -6.09
N ALA A 71 -2.94 -1.76 -5.16
CA ALA A 71 -1.75 -2.59 -5.33
C ALA A 71 -2.14 -4.06 -5.56
N ARG A 72 -1.46 -4.71 -6.52
CA ARG A 72 -1.58 -6.15 -6.73
C ARG A 72 -0.90 -6.91 -5.59
N LYS A 73 -1.31 -8.16 -5.34
CA LYS A 73 -0.72 -8.98 -4.27
C LYS A 73 0.81 -9.04 -4.38
N ALA A 74 1.35 -9.28 -5.57
CA ALA A 74 2.80 -9.32 -5.79
C ALA A 74 3.50 -8.01 -5.42
N GLN A 75 2.86 -6.85 -5.67
CA GLN A 75 3.39 -5.54 -5.27
C GLN A 75 3.35 -5.37 -3.75
N VAL A 76 2.26 -5.82 -3.10
CA VAL A 76 2.17 -5.81 -1.64
C VAL A 76 3.27 -6.68 -1.02
N GLU A 77 3.47 -7.89 -1.52
CA GLU A 77 4.49 -8.82 -1.03
C GLU A 77 5.92 -8.27 -1.22
N CYS A 78 6.18 -7.63 -2.36
CA CYS A 78 7.46 -7.00 -2.66
C CYS A 78 7.74 -5.79 -1.75
N CYS A 79 6.77 -4.88 -1.63
CA CYS A 79 6.94 -3.61 -0.93
C CYS A 79 6.74 -3.74 0.59
N HIS A 80 5.89 -4.68 1.02
CA HIS A 80 5.55 -4.94 2.41
C HIS A 80 5.67 -6.44 2.73
N PRO A 81 6.88 -6.99 2.77
CA PRO A 81 7.11 -8.44 2.91
C PRO A 81 6.58 -9.03 4.22
N ARG A 82 6.32 -8.19 5.23
CA ARG A 82 5.74 -8.60 6.52
C ARG A 82 4.22 -8.38 6.61
N MET A 83 3.53 -8.18 5.49
CA MET A 83 2.07 -7.98 5.50
C MET A 83 1.33 -9.16 6.11
N LEU A 84 1.71 -10.40 5.78
CA LEU A 84 1.10 -11.59 6.36
C LEU A 84 1.30 -11.65 7.88
N GLU A 85 2.51 -11.34 8.37
CA GLU A 85 2.80 -11.27 9.80
C GLU A 85 1.90 -10.24 10.51
N PHE A 86 1.71 -9.07 9.90
CA PHE A 86 0.81 -8.05 10.42
C PHE A 86 -0.63 -8.55 10.52
N LEU A 87 -1.14 -9.19 9.47
CA LEU A 87 -2.51 -9.73 9.47
C LEU A 87 -2.70 -10.85 10.49
N GLN A 88 -1.70 -11.71 10.68
CA GLN A 88 -1.69 -12.74 11.72
C GLN A 88 -1.69 -12.13 13.12
N ALA A 89 -0.86 -11.10 13.36
CA ALA A 89 -0.83 -10.39 14.63
C ALA A 89 -2.18 -9.70 14.91
N LYS A 90 -2.78 -9.06 13.90
CA LYS A 90 -4.12 -8.46 14.02
C LYS A 90 -5.15 -9.50 14.49
N ARG A 91 -5.18 -10.69 13.89
CA ARG A 91 -6.10 -11.78 14.29
C ARG A 91 -5.80 -12.35 15.67
N ARG A 92 -4.55 -12.37 16.08
CA ARG A 92 -4.16 -12.81 17.43
C ARG A 92 -4.64 -11.85 18.51
N PHE A 93 -4.54 -10.54 18.28
CA PHE A 93 -4.93 -9.52 19.27
C PHE A 93 -6.41 -9.15 19.20
N ASP A 94 -7.07 -9.38 18.09
CA ASP A 94 -8.50 -9.15 17.89
C ASP A 94 -9.15 -10.43 17.33
N ARG A 95 -9.26 -11.45 18.18
CA ARG A 95 -9.73 -12.80 17.81
C ARG A 95 -11.15 -12.81 17.23
N LEU A 96 -12.00 -11.92 17.70
CA LEU A 96 -13.38 -11.80 17.22
C LEU A 96 -13.51 -10.81 16.04
N GLU A 97 -12.39 -10.28 15.59
CA GLU A 97 -12.32 -9.32 14.47
C GLU A 97 -13.33 -8.17 14.62
N ARG A 98 -13.44 -7.61 15.84
CA ARG A 98 -14.36 -6.52 16.15
C ARG A 98 -13.94 -5.20 15.53
N PHE A 99 -12.63 -4.95 15.41
CA PHE A 99 -12.07 -3.76 14.81
C PHE A 99 -11.84 -4.01 13.32
N GLN A 100 -12.68 -3.41 12.50
CA GLN A 100 -12.71 -3.60 11.05
C GLN A 100 -12.48 -2.27 10.33
N SER A 101 -11.84 -2.36 9.17
CA SER A 101 -11.75 -1.29 8.17
C SER A 101 -11.81 -1.90 6.78
N ASP A 102 -12.12 -1.09 5.77
CA ASP A 102 -12.08 -1.55 4.38
C ASP A 102 -10.68 -1.94 3.95
N TRP A 103 -9.67 -1.25 4.48
CA TRP A 103 -8.28 -1.59 4.27
C TRP A 103 -7.95 -3.00 4.80
N TYR A 104 -8.35 -3.28 6.04
CA TYR A 104 -8.12 -4.59 6.65
C TYR A 104 -8.87 -5.70 5.90
N ARG A 105 -10.15 -5.53 5.61
CA ARG A 105 -10.94 -6.52 4.87
C ARG A 105 -10.35 -6.84 3.50
N HIS A 106 -9.87 -5.82 2.80
CA HIS A 106 -9.24 -5.98 1.49
C HIS A 106 -7.97 -6.85 1.59
N HIS A 107 -7.03 -6.49 2.47
CA HIS A 107 -5.76 -7.21 2.60
C HIS A 107 -5.96 -8.61 3.20
N ARG A 108 -6.87 -8.76 4.18
CA ARG A 108 -7.27 -10.07 4.69
C ARG A 108 -7.81 -10.98 3.59
N GLY A 109 -8.65 -10.46 2.70
CA GLY A 109 -9.14 -11.19 1.54
C GLY A 109 -8.03 -11.57 0.56
N MET A 110 -7.10 -10.65 0.30
CA MET A 110 -5.95 -10.86 -0.58
C MET A 110 -5.05 -12.02 -0.08
N PHE A 111 -4.90 -12.19 1.23
CA PHE A 111 -4.07 -13.21 1.88
C PHE A 111 -4.91 -14.34 2.53
N ALA A 112 -6.15 -14.53 2.10
CA ALA A 112 -7.07 -15.49 2.73
C ALA A 112 -6.54 -16.93 2.71
N ALA A 113 -5.81 -17.33 1.67
CA ALA A 113 -5.23 -18.67 1.55
C ALA A 113 -4.14 -18.92 2.61
N GLU A 114 -3.33 -17.91 2.90
CA GLU A 114 -2.21 -17.98 3.85
C GLU A 114 -2.66 -17.79 5.31
N LEU A 115 -3.85 -17.25 5.53
CA LEU A 115 -4.42 -16.98 6.86
C LEU A 115 -5.29 -18.12 7.41
N ARG A 116 -5.37 -19.24 6.72
CA ARG A 116 -6.14 -20.42 7.15
C ARG A 116 -5.52 -21.13 8.35
#